data_56471522d630ca432f61cfedc96786b3
#
_entry.id   56471522d630ca432f61cfedc96786b3
#
_cell.length_a   1.000
_cell.length_b   1.000
_cell.length_c   1.000
_cell.angle_alpha   90.00
_cell.angle_beta   90.00
_cell.angle_gamma   90.00
#
_symmetry.space_group_name_H-M   'P 1'
#
loop_
_entity.id
_entity.type
_entity.pdbx_description
1 polymer ?
#
loop_
_entity_poly.entity_id
_entity_poly.type
_entity_poly.pdbx_seq_one_letter_code
_entity_poly.pdbx_strand_id
1 'polypeptide(L)' 'MSQHNTNQRLIDAGGLAVDLCDCGSIHLHMASITLRIEVSSFLRMVDALVIARQRLLMQWQRGERVMPGHDQSVA' A
#
# COMPACT_ATOMS: atom_id res chain seq x y z
N MET A 1 7.52 21.64 -19.67
CA MET A 1 7.42 21.09 -19.42
C MET A 1 7.00 20.52 -18.48
N SER A 2 6.52 20.06 -18.41
CA SER A 2 6.04 19.55 -17.56
C SER A 2 6.68 18.89 -16.75
N GLN A 3 6.82 19.00 -15.95
CA GLN A 3 7.51 18.50 -15.11
C GLN A 3 6.99 17.57 -14.25
N HIS A 4 5.86 17.09 -14.36
CA HIS A 4 5.35 16.02 -13.57
C HIS A 4 6.01 14.72 -13.87
N ASN A 5 6.92 14.72 -14.79
CA ASN A 5 7.64 13.50 -15.03
C ASN A 5 8.85 13.34 -14.14
N THR A 6 9.03 14.21 -13.17
CA THR A 6 10.13 14.06 -12.25
C THR A 6 9.66 13.44 -10.97
N ASN A 7 9.10 12.27 -11.06
CA ASN A 7 8.72 11.54 -9.87
C ASN A 7 9.94 10.96 -9.19
N GLN A 8 9.91 10.95 -7.90
CA GLN A 8 10.94 10.30 -7.12
C GLN A 8 10.42 8.94 -6.69
N ARG A 9 11.09 7.88 -7.11
CA ARG A 9 10.70 6.54 -6.70
C ARG A 9 11.18 6.31 -5.28
N LEU A 10 10.25 6.08 -4.38
CA LEU A 10 10.59 5.83 -2.99
C LEU A 10 10.87 4.37 -2.73
N ILE A 11 10.16 3.47 -3.41
CA ILE A 11 10.40 2.06 -3.27
C ILE A 11 9.85 1.34 -4.48
N ASP A 12 10.51 0.26 -4.85
CA ASP A 12 10.05 -0.64 -5.89
C ASP A 12 10.26 -2.04 -5.37
N ALA A 13 9.19 -2.69 -4.99
CA ALA A 13 9.25 -3.99 -4.32
C ALA A 13 8.54 -5.04 -5.16
N GLY A 14 8.87 -5.14 -6.39
CA GLY A 14 8.26 -6.12 -7.27
C GLY A 14 6.77 -5.94 -7.34
N GLY A 15 5.96 -5.87 -7.94
CA GLY A 15 4.53 -5.68 -7.96
C GLY A 15 4.00 -4.49 -7.20
N LEU A 16 4.85 -3.82 -6.42
CA LEU A 16 4.43 -2.66 -5.65
C LEU A 16 5.49 -1.58 -5.76
N ALA A 17 5.11 -0.41 -6.19
CA ALA A 17 6.02 0.72 -6.24
C ALA A 17 5.32 1.97 -5.71
N VAL A 18 6.10 2.84 -5.09
CA VAL A 18 5.57 4.07 -4.53
C VAL A 18 6.43 5.21 -5.03
N ASP A 19 5.79 6.16 -5.67
CA ASP A 19 6.46 7.33 -6.21
C ASP A 19 5.94 8.60 -5.55
N LEU A 20 6.84 9.52 -5.29
CA LEU A 20 6.45 10.86 -4.88
C LEU A 20 6.43 11.74 -6.11
N CYS A 21 5.28 12.26 -6.42
CA CYS A 21 5.12 13.12 -7.57
C CYS A 21 5.57 14.54 -7.25
N ASP A 22 6.12 15.21 -8.23
CA ASP A 22 6.48 16.58 -8.11
C ASP A 22 5.32 17.46 -7.70
N CYS A 23 4.11 17.04 -7.99
CA CYS A 23 2.92 17.79 -7.62
C CYS A 23 2.52 17.59 -6.16
N GLY A 24 3.26 16.80 -5.40
CA GLY A 24 2.97 16.60 -3.99
C GLY A 24 2.06 15.45 -3.68
N SER A 25 1.78 14.60 -4.66
CA SER A 25 0.94 13.42 -4.43
C SER A 25 1.80 12.17 -4.41
N ILE A 26 1.26 11.12 -3.82
CA ILE A 26 1.87 9.81 -3.85
C ILE A 26 1.19 9.00 -4.94
N HIS A 27 1.98 8.37 -5.79
CA HIS A 27 1.46 7.44 -6.76
C HIS A 27 1.82 6.03 -6.31
N LEU A 28 0.80 5.24 -6.03
CA LEU A 28 0.98 3.89 -5.55
C LEU A 28 0.62 2.94 -6.68
N HIS A 29 1.60 2.15 -7.10
CA HIS A 29 1.42 1.20 -8.20
C HIS A 29 1.37 -0.19 -7.64
N MET A 30 0.25 -0.87 -7.84
CA MET A 30 0.07 -2.25 -7.39
C MET A 30 -0.42 -3.06 -8.56
N ALA A 31 0.37 -4.01 -9.02
CA ALA A 31 0.01 -4.81 -10.19
C ALA A 31 -0.35 -3.88 -11.34
N SER A 32 -1.58 -3.91 -11.80
CA SER A 32 -2.00 -3.08 -12.91
C SER A 32 -2.77 -1.83 -12.46
N ILE A 33 -2.80 -1.56 -11.16
CA ILE A 33 -3.57 -0.44 -10.61
C ILE A 33 -2.61 0.64 -10.17
N THR A 34 -2.95 1.88 -10.46
CA THR A 34 -2.21 3.03 -9.95
C THR A 34 -3.18 3.93 -9.23
N LEU A 35 -2.86 4.24 -7.99
CA LEU A 35 -3.66 5.14 -7.17
C LEU A 35 -2.88 6.41 -6.91
N ARG A 36 -3.59 7.52 -6.86
CA ARG A 36 -2.99 8.78 -6.56
C ARG A 36 -3.57 9.25 -5.23
N ILE A 37 -2.72 9.49 -4.27
CA ILE A 37 -3.14 9.73 -2.90
C ILE A 37 -2.39 10.94 -2.37
N GLU A 38 -3.05 11.77 -1.57
CA GLU A 38 -2.37 12.84 -0.88
C GLU A 38 -1.37 12.28 0.11
N VAL A 39 -0.30 13.03 0.36
CA VAL A 39 0.74 12.57 1.25
C VAL A 39 0.18 12.26 2.64
N SER A 40 -0.65 13.15 3.20
CA SER A 40 -1.17 12.91 4.54
C SER A 40 -2.06 11.68 4.60
N SER A 41 -2.86 11.46 3.59
CA SER A 41 -3.70 10.26 3.54
C SER A 41 -2.86 9.00 3.37
N PHE A 42 -1.80 9.09 2.59
CA PHE A 42 -0.90 7.97 2.42
C PHE A 42 -0.25 7.59 3.75
N LEU A 43 0.22 8.59 4.50
CA LEU A 43 0.86 8.30 5.78
C LEU A 43 -0.10 7.63 6.76
N ARG A 44 -1.34 8.11 6.81
CA ARG A 44 -2.34 7.47 7.65
C ARG A 44 -2.66 6.06 7.20
N MET A 45 -2.68 5.84 5.89
CA MET A 45 -2.92 4.51 5.36
C MET A 45 -1.80 3.56 5.77
N VAL A 46 -0.56 4.02 5.69
CA VAL A 46 0.56 3.18 6.09
C VAL A 46 0.46 2.81 7.57
N ASP A 47 0.13 3.77 8.42
CA ASP A 47 -0.02 3.48 9.84
C ASP A 47 -1.10 2.44 10.09
N ALA A 48 -2.22 2.56 9.41
CA ALA A 48 -3.30 1.58 9.54
C ALA A 48 -2.87 0.21 9.04
N LEU A 49 -2.14 0.17 7.94
CA LEU A 49 -1.69 -1.10 7.38
C LEU A 49 -0.67 -1.79 8.28
N VAL A 50 0.16 -1.02 8.96
CA VAL A 50 1.10 -1.60 9.92
C VAL A 50 0.35 -2.28 11.06
N ILE A 51 -0.70 -1.65 11.55
CA ILE A 51 -1.50 -2.25 12.61
C ILE A 51 -2.20 -3.51 12.11
N ALA A 52 -2.74 -3.45 10.91
CA ALA A 52 -3.39 -4.62 10.33
C ALA A 52 -2.40 -5.78 10.17
N ARG A 53 -1.18 -5.46 9.75
CA ARG A 53 -0.15 -6.47 9.60
C ARG A 53 0.15 -7.14 10.94
N GLN A 54 0.27 -6.35 12.00
CA GLN A 54 0.56 -6.89 13.30
C GLN A 54 -0.54 -7.82 13.80
N ARG A 55 -1.78 -7.42 13.58
CA ARG A 55 -2.91 -8.24 14.01
C ARG A 55 -2.99 -9.55 13.22
N LEU A 56 -2.71 -9.46 11.93
CA LEU A 56 -2.69 -10.65 11.09
C LEU A 56 -1.62 -11.63 11.56
N LEU A 57 -0.42 -11.13 11.84
CA LEU A 57 0.66 -11.98 12.29
C LEU A 57 0.35 -12.61 13.64
N MET A 58 -0.31 -11.87 14.53
CA MET A 58 -0.70 -12.43 15.82
C MET A 58 -1.72 -13.55 15.66
N GLN A 59 -2.64 -13.41 14.74
CA GLN A 59 -3.61 -14.47 14.47
C GLN A 59 -2.92 -15.70 13.93
N TRP A 60 -1.96 -15.52 13.06
CA TRP A 60 -1.20 -16.65 12.54
C TRP A 60 -0.44 -17.36 13.65
N GLN A 61 0.16 -16.59 14.56
CA GLN A 61 0.94 -17.18 15.64
C GLN A 61 0.06 -17.94 16.61
N ARG A 62 -1.19 -17.53 16.77
CA ARG A 62 -2.11 -18.27 17.62
C ARG A 62 -2.71 -19.48 16.93
N GLY A 63 -2.36 -19.73 15.69
CA GLY A 63 -2.90 -20.86 14.96
C GLY A 63 -4.25 -20.60 14.35
N GLU A 64 -4.70 -19.36 14.36
CA GLU A 64 -5.96 -19.05 13.72
C GLU A 64 -5.78 -19.07 12.22
N ARG A 65 -6.81 -19.57 11.54
CA ARG A 65 -6.67 -19.75 10.14
C ARG A 65 -6.93 -18.47 9.43
N VAL A 66 -6.00 -18.02 8.66
CA VAL A 66 -6.16 -16.87 7.79
C VAL A 66 -6.00 -17.38 6.37
N MET A 67 -7.06 -17.37 5.63
CA MET A 67 -7.09 -17.99 4.32
C MET A 67 -7.18 -16.92 3.27
N PRO A 68 -6.09 -16.54 2.68
CA PRO A 68 -6.14 -15.52 1.63
C PRO A 68 -7.06 -16.00 0.52
N GLY A 69 -7.91 -15.13 0.07
CA GLY A 69 -8.81 -15.45 -0.98
C GLY A 69 -9.99 -16.31 -0.57
N HIS A 70 -10.15 -16.57 0.66
CA HIS A 70 -11.21 -17.38 1.07
C HIS A 70 -12.40 -16.53 1.35
N ASP A 71 -12.82 -16.40 1.55
CA ASP A 71 -13.69 -15.70 1.77
C ASP A 71 -14.21 -15.13 2.64
N GLN A 72 -13.75 -14.97 2.76
CA GLN A 72 -14.11 -14.51 3.34
C GLN A 72 -14.61 -13.90 3.56
N SER A 73 -14.56 -13.90 3.14
CA SER A 73 -15.02 -13.39 3.22
C SER A 73 -15.74 -12.99 3.37
N VAL A 74 -15.90 -12.97 3.33
CA VAL A 74 -16.53 -12.65 3.36
C VAL A 74 -17.03 -12.37 3.55
N ALA A 75 -17.24 -12.47 3.42
CA ALA A 75 -17.61 -11.96 3.49
C ALA A 75 -17.90 -11.67 3.59
#